data_03a09a999a5b10155ef5eeb6dc36f4cb
#
_entry.id   03a09a999a5b10155ef5eeb6dc36f4cb
#
_cell.length_a   1.000
_cell.length_b   1.000
_cell.length_c   1.000
_cell.angle_alpha   90.00
_cell.angle_beta   90.00
_cell.angle_gamma   90.00
#
_symmetry.space_group_name_H-M   'P 1'
#
loop_
_entity.id
_entity.type
_entity.pdbx_description
1 polymer ?
#
loop_
_entity_poly.entity_id
_entity_poly.type
_entity_poly.pdbx_seq_one_letter_code
_entity_poly.pdbx_strand_id
1 'polypeptide(L)'
;RSSAASDVYKRQAEHLLVFFGLQPKLGPIADWGLTLERKQIVVDTARFETNIPGVFAVGDINIYPGKKKLILSGFHECALAAFAASEYVYPEKRVLLQYTTTSPKLHKVLGVETPHFD
;
A
#
# COMPACT_ATOMS: atom_id res chain seq x y z
N ARG A 1 8.09 33.61 -29.84
CA ARG A 1 8.65 32.69 -28.95
C ARG A 1 7.95 32.54 -27.63
N SER A 2 7.84 33.56 -26.86
CA SER A 2 7.11 33.54 -25.60
C SER A 2 5.60 33.59 -25.77
N SER A 3 5.11 33.82 -26.95
CA SER A 3 3.69 33.93 -27.25
C SER A 3 2.92 32.68 -26.83
N ALA A 4 3.51 31.49 -26.98
CA ALA A 4 2.88 30.26 -26.59
C ALA A 4 2.51 30.20 -25.09
N ALA A 5 3.31 30.84 -24.24
CA ALA A 5 3.03 30.91 -22.81
C ALA A 5 1.92 31.93 -22.47
N SER A 6 1.72 32.91 -23.34
CA SER A 6 0.70 33.94 -23.15
C SER A 6 -0.63 33.63 -23.85
N ASP A 7 -0.65 32.64 -24.72
CA ASP A 7 -1.85 32.23 -25.43
C ASP A 7 -2.80 31.45 -24.50
N VAL A 8 -3.50 32.19 -23.68
CA VAL A 8 -4.53 31.63 -22.79
C VAL A 8 -5.85 31.58 -23.57
N TYR A 9 -6.29 30.40 -23.90
CA TYR A 9 -7.59 30.21 -24.51
C TYR A 9 -8.68 30.27 -23.46
N LYS A 10 -9.66 31.18 -23.65
CA LYS A 10 -10.89 31.17 -22.90
C LYS A 10 -11.86 30.20 -23.55
N ARG A 11 -12.26 29.16 -22.82
CA ARG A 11 -13.34 28.26 -23.24
C ARG A 11 -14.58 28.55 -22.41
N GLN A 12 -15.70 28.71 -23.06
CA GLN A 12 -16.98 28.87 -22.40
C GLN A 12 -17.66 27.51 -22.28
N ALA A 13 -18.17 27.19 -21.10
CA ALA A 13 -18.93 26.00 -20.83
C ALA A 13 -19.98 26.29 -19.76
N GLU A 14 -21.13 25.64 -19.85
CA GLU A 14 -22.20 25.78 -18.86
C GLU A 14 -21.82 25.08 -17.54
N HIS A 15 -21.07 23.97 -17.64
CA HIS A 15 -20.64 23.17 -16.50
C HIS A 15 -19.18 22.82 -16.63
N LEU A 16 -18.46 22.89 -15.51
CA LEU A 16 -17.07 22.49 -15.41
C LEU A 16 -16.94 21.34 -14.40
N LEU A 17 -16.49 20.20 -14.88
CA LEU A 17 -16.11 19.06 -14.04
C LEU A 17 -14.60 19.03 -13.89
N VAL A 18 -14.13 19.08 -12.64
CA VAL A 18 -12.70 19.17 -12.34
C VAL A 18 -12.18 17.83 -11.84
N PHE A 19 -11.20 17.27 -12.57
CA PHE A 19 -10.53 16.01 -12.24
C PHE A 19 -9.02 16.23 -12.16
N PHE A 20 -8.54 16.95 -11.15
CA PHE A 20 -7.13 17.30 -11.01
C PHE A 20 -6.27 16.15 -10.44
N GLY A 21 -6.90 15.08 -9.99
CA GLY A 21 -6.21 13.98 -9.34
C GLY A 21 -5.74 14.32 -7.93
N LEU A 22 -4.88 13.46 -7.40
CA LEU A 22 -4.35 13.56 -6.04
C LEU A 22 -2.85 13.84 -6.07
N GLN A 23 -2.42 14.76 -5.20
CA GLN A 23 -1.00 14.98 -4.93
C GLN A 23 -0.70 14.61 -3.49
N PRO A 24 0.37 13.83 -3.25
CA PRO A 24 0.76 13.47 -1.90
C PRO A 24 1.24 14.70 -1.13
N LYS A 25 0.64 14.91 0.05
CA LYS A 25 1.09 15.90 1.03
C LYS A 25 1.43 15.15 2.31
N LEU A 26 2.72 14.98 2.59
CA LEU A 26 3.17 14.18 3.73
C LEU A 26 2.93 14.89 5.07
N GLY A 27 2.83 16.23 5.05
CA GLY A 27 2.70 16.98 6.31
C GLY A 27 3.80 16.63 7.31
N PRO A 28 3.47 16.41 8.59
CA PRO A 28 4.46 16.07 9.61
C PRO A 28 5.25 14.79 9.35
N ILE A 29 4.70 13.86 8.58
CA ILE A 29 5.37 12.59 8.24
C ILE A 29 6.72 12.83 7.56
N ALA A 30 6.85 13.92 6.80
CA ALA A 30 8.10 14.29 6.15
C ALA A 30 9.27 14.51 7.14
N ASP A 31 8.94 14.83 8.40
CA ASP A 31 9.93 15.17 9.44
C ASP A 31 10.21 13.99 10.39
N TRP A 32 9.64 12.81 10.13
CA TRP A 32 9.81 11.64 11.00
C TRP A 32 11.13 10.88 10.78
N GLY A 33 11.98 11.34 9.86
CA GLY A 33 13.24 10.67 9.55
C GLY A 33 13.09 9.47 8.60
N LEU A 34 11.96 9.35 7.93
CA LEU A 34 11.73 8.33 6.91
C LEU A 34 12.51 8.67 5.62
N THR A 35 13.02 7.65 4.96
CA THR A 35 13.63 7.83 3.64
C THR A 35 12.54 8.12 2.61
N LEU A 36 12.65 9.27 1.96
CA LEU A 36 11.67 9.75 0.99
C LEU A 36 12.28 9.83 -0.40
N GLU A 37 11.50 9.44 -1.38
CA GLU A 37 11.78 9.66 -2.80
C GLU A 37 10.54 10.23 -3.47
N ARG A 38 10.67 11.40 -4.12
CA ARG A 38 9.57 12.08 -4.82
C ARG A 38 8.28 12.21 -3.98
N LYS A 39 8.43 12.57 -2.71
CA LYS A 39 7.32 12.68 -1.73
C LYS A 39 6.61 11.35 -1.46
N GLN A 40 7.28 10.25 -1.64
CA GLN A 40 6.80 8.92 -1.31
C GLN A 40 7.80 8.24 -0.38
N ILE A 41 7.31 7.35 0.47
CA ILE A 41 8.10 6.65 1.47
C ILE A 41 8.75 5.43 0.83
N VAL A 42 10.09 5.37 0.89
CA VAL A 42 10.84 4.21 0.40
C VAL A 42 10.65 3.03 1.34
N VAL A 43 10.33 1.88 0.79
CA VAL A 43 10.10 0.64 1.54
C VAL A 43 10.85 -0.53 0.94
N ASP A 44 11.14 -1.52 1.78
CA ASP A 44 11.60 -2.84 1.36
C ASP A 44 10.41 -3.66 0.82
N THR A 45 10.56 -4.24 -0.35
CA THR A 45 9.47 -4.98 -1.02
C THR A 45 9.14 -6.33 -0.38
N ALA A 46 10.04 -6.88 0.44
CA ALA A 46 9.77 -8.13 1.14
C ALA A 46 8.84 -7.95 2.34
N ARG A 47 8.88 -6.78 2.97
CA ARG A 47 8.22 -6.50 4.24
C ARG A 47 7.34 -5.25 4.22
N PHE A 48 7.51 -4.38 3.25
CA PHE A 48 6.94 -3.02 3.19
C PHE A 48 7.29 -2.18 4.42
N GLU A 49 8.43 -2.48 5.00
CA GLU A 49 9.00 -1.75 6.12
C GLU A 49 9.83 -0.57 5.61
N THR A 50 9.79 0.53 6.33
CA THR A 50 10.58 1.73 6.04
C THR A 50 12.02 1.56 6.56
N ASN A 51 12.85 2.61 6.44
CA ASN A 51 14.17 2.63 7.08
C ASN A 51 14.11 2.64 8.62
N ILE A 52 12.94 2.92 9.20
CA ILE A 52 12.75 2.87 10.66
C ILE A 52 12.11 1.52 11.02
N PRO A 53 12.79 0.68 11.83
CA PRO A 53 12.25 -0.61 12.23
C PRO A 53 10.88 -0.52 12.90
N GLY A 54 9.95 -1.39 12.51
CA GLY A 54 8.58 -1.40 13.03
C GLY A 54 7.65 -0.36 12.40
N VAL A 55 8.13 0.44 11.47
CA VAL A 55 7.29 1.40 10.71
C VAL A 55 7.12 0.91 9.28
N PHE A 56 5.88 0.69 8.89
CA PHE A 56 5.50 0.15 7.58
C PHE A 56 4.74 1.20 6.79
N ALA A 57 4.89 1.18 5.46
CA ALA A 57 4.14 2.06 4.59
C ALA A 57 3.57 1.26 3.41
N VAL A 58 2.26 1.30 3.24
CA VAL A 58 1.53 0.56 2.20
C VAL A 58 0.62 1.48 1.42
N GLY A 59 0.24 1.07 0.20
CA GLY A 59 -0.61 1.87 -0.67
C GLY A 59 0.16 2.96 -1.43
N ASP A 60 -0.55 3.96 -1.89
CA ASP A 60 -0.02 4.99 -2.80
C ASP A 60 1.07 5.86 -2.19
N ILE A 61 1.22 5.86 -0.86
CA ILE A 61 2.21 6.65 -0.15
C ILE A 61 3.63 6.11 -0.28
N ASN A 62 3.80 4.82 -0.56
CA ASN A 62 5.11 4.20 -0.67
C ASN A 62 5.67 4.22 -2.10
N ILE A 63 6.97 3.96 -2.21
CA ILE A 63 7.67 3.78 -3.48
C ILE A 63 8.67 2.62 -3.36
N TYR A 64 8.73 1.83 -4.41
CA TYR A 64 9.70 0.76 -4.63
C TYR A 64 9.82 0.49 -6.14
N PRO A 65 10.89 -0.18 -6.60
CA PRO A 65 11.03 -0.52 -8.02
C PRO A 65 9.84 -1.33 -8.54
N GLY A 66 9.22 -0.86 -9.61
CA GLY A 66 8.05 -1.51 -10.20
C GLY A 66 6.70 -1.16 -9.55
N LYS A 67 6.66 -0.19 -8.64
CA LYS A 67 5.42 0.27 -8.00
C LYS A 67 4.33 0.61 -9.00
N LYS A 68 3.16 0.03 -8.78
CA LYS A 68 1.92 0.42 -9.45
C LYS A 68 0.92 0.93 -8.41
N LYS A 69 0.36 2.11 -8.65
CA LYS A 69 -0.64 2.71 -7.75
C LYS A 69 -2.03 2.14 -8.05
N LEU A 70 -2.24 0.92 -7.59
CA LEU A 70 -3.49 0.17 -7.75
C LEU A 70 -3.99 -0.28 -6.38
N ILE A 71 -5.30 -0.34 -6.22
CA ILE A 71 -5.93 -0.89 -5.00
C ILE A 71 -5.47 -2.33 -4.76
N LEU A 72 -5.40 -3.13 -5.82
CA LEU A 72 -4.91 -4.51 -5.75
C LEU A 72 -3.49 -4.59 -5.19
N SER A 73 -2.59 -3.71 -5.66
CA SER A 73 -1.22 -3.65 -5.13
C SER A 73 -1.21 -3.29 -3.65
N GLY A 74 -2.05 -2.34 -3.24
CA GLY A 74 -2.18 -1.95 -1.83
C GLY A 74 -2.61 -3.10 -0.93
N PHE A 75 -3.56 -3.93 -1.34
CA PHE A 75 -3.96 -5.11 -0.58
C PHE A 75 -2.83 -6.12 -0.43
N HIS A 76 -2.08 -6.39 -1.48
CA HIS A 76 -0.91 -7.27 -1.40
C HIS A 76 0.15 -6.71 -0.45
N GLU A 77 0.45 -5.42 -0.55
CA GLU A 77 1.39 -4.74 0.33
C GLU A 77 0.96 -4.82 1.80
N CYS A 78 -0.32 -4.63 2.10
CA CYS A 78 -0.88 -4.78 3.44
C CYS A 78 -0.68 -6.20 3.98
N ALA A 79 -0.88 -7.22 3.16
CA ALA A 79 -0.67 -8.60 3.58
C ALA A 79 0.78 -8.85 4.00
N LEU A 80 1.76 -8.45 3.19
CA LEU A 80 3.18 -8.61 3.50
C LEU A 80 3.60 -7.78 4.73
N ALA A 81 3.11 -6.55 4.85
CA ALA A 81 3.37 -5.71 6.02
C ALA A 81 2.80 -6.33 7.30
N ALA A 82 1.61 -6.92 7.24
CA ALA A 82 0.99 -7.59 8.39
C ALA A 82 1.80 -8.80 8.87
N PHE A 83 2.28 -9.63 7.94
CA PHE A 83 3.17 -10.74 8.28
C PHE A 83 4.46 -10.26 8.92
N ALA A 84 5.09 -9.22 8.37
CA ALA A 84 6.30 -8.64 8.93
C ALA A 84 6.06 -8.00 10.30
N ALA A 85 4.97 -7.28 10.48
CA ALA A 85 4.61 -6.67 11.76
C ALA A 85 4.35 -7.73 12.84
N SER A 86 3.80 -8.88 12.48
CA SER A 86 3.54 -9.97 13.43
C SER A 86 4.82 -10.50 14.08
N GLU A 87 5.96 -10.42 13.40
CA GLU A 87 7.26 -10.81 13.96
C GLU A 87 7.72 -9.90 15.11
N TYR A 88 7.34 -8.61 15.05
CA TYR A 88 7.60 -7.67 16.14
C TYR A 88 6.66 -7.89 17.33
N VAL A 89 5.39 -8.17 17.05
CA VAL A 89 4.37 -8.32 18.10
C VAL A 89 4.47 -9.69 18.78
N TYR A 90 4.80 -10.71 18.02
CA TYR A 90 4.86 -12.11 18.49
C TYR A 90 6.17 -12.79 18.07
N PRO A 91 7.33 -12.36 18.59
CA PRO A 91 8.63 -12.89 18.15
C PRO A 91 8.79 -14.39 18.37
N GLU A 92 8.10 -14.95 19.38
CA GLU A 92 8.12 -16.38 19.71
C GLU A 92 7.17 -17.23 18.85
N LYS A 93 6.31 -16.60 18.05
CA LYS A 93 5.32 -17.30 17.22
C LYS A 93 5.65 -17.17 15.75
N ARG A 94 5.81 -18.31 15.09
CA ARG A 94 5.86 -18.33 13.63
C ARG A 94 4.44 -18.27 13.07
N VAL A 95 4.09 -17.18 12.43
CA VAL A 95 2.81 -17.05 11.71
C VAL A 95 2.95 -17.75 10.36
N LEU A 96 2.22 -18.85 10.18
CA LEU A 96 2.20 -19.58 8.92
C LEU A 96 1.07 -19.03 8.03
N LEU A 97 1.36 -18.93 6.75
CA LEU A 97 0.33 -18.65 5.76
C LEU A 97 -0.63 -19.83 5.69
N GLN A 98 -1.91 -19.61 6.00
CA GLN A 98 -2.95 -20.62 5.93
C GLN A 98 -4.03 -20.17 4.95
N TYR A 99 -4.34 -21.02 3.99
CA TYR A 99 -5.41 -20.77 3.07
C TYR A 99 -6.76 -21.10 3.69
N THR A 100 -7.80 -20.35 3.34
CA THR A 100 -9.17 -20.59 3.82
C THR A 100 -9.69 -21.98 3.46
N THR A 101 -9.30 -22.46 2.28
CA THR A 101 -9.68 -23.80 1.78
C THR A 101 -9.06 -24.95 2.56
N THR A 102 -8.00 -24.71 3.33
CA THR A 102 -7.29 -25.72 4.10
C THR A 102 -7.31 -25.45 5.60
N SER A 103 -8.10 -24.47 6.06
CA SER A 103 -8.18 -24.09 7.47
C SER A 103 -9.19 -24.94 8.25
N PRO A 104 -8.75 -25.88 9.10
CA PRO A 104 -9.66 -26.71 9.93
C PRO A 104 -10.51 -25.85 10.86
N LYS A 105 -9.93 -24.74 11.36
CA LYS A 105 -10.66 -23.81 12.24
C LYS A 105 -11.82 -23.13 11.49
N LEU A 106 -11.58 -22.70 10.26
CA LEU A 106 -12.63 -22.08 9.46
C LEU A 106 -13.70 -23.09 9.07
N HIS A 107 -13.31 -24.30 8.67
CA HIS A 107 -14.24 -25.38 8.34
C HIS A 107 -15.15 -25.70 9.52
N LYS A 108 -14.62 -25.76 10.74
CA LYS A 108 -15.40 -25.96 11.95
C LYS A 108 -16.42 -24.83 12.19
N VAL A 109 -16.02 -23.57 11.96
CA VAL A 109 -16.93 -22.41 12.11
C VAL A 109 -18.03 -22.42 11.06
N LEU A 110 -17.71 -22.83 9.85
CA LEU A 110 -18.67 -22.91 8.73
C LEU A 110 -19.50 -24.18 8.73
N GLY A 111 -19.21 -25.15 9.60
CA GLY A 111 -19.90 -26.43 9.66
C GLY A 111 -19.68 -27.33 8.44
N VAL A 112 -18.53 -27.18 7.74
CA VAL A 112 -18.17 -27.99 6.60
C VAL A 112 -17.05 -28.96 6.95
N GLU A 113 -17.00 -30.09 6.24
CA GLU A 113 -15.92 -31.06 6.43
C GLU A 113 -14.60 -30.52 5.91
N THR A 114 -13.51 -30.81 6.65
CA THR A 114 -12.15 -30.47 6.22
C THR A 114 -11.73 -31.43 5.10
N PRO A 115 -11.39 -30.92 3.90
CA PRO A 115 -10.92 -31.80 2.84
C PRO A 115 -9.63 -32.51 3.26
N HIS A 116 -9.56 -33.80 3.03
CA HIS A 116 -8.32 -34.58 3.13
C HIS A 116 -7.65 -34.53 1.76
N PHE A 117 -6.50 -33.88 1.70
CA PHE A 117 -5.63 -33.93 0.53
C PHE A 117 -4.60 -35.03 0.79
N ASP A 118 -4.69 -36.08 0.03
CA ASP A 118 -3.70 -37.15 0.03
C ASP A 118 -2.37 -36.70 -0.59
#